data_ed28afba07789987e26350f074f2373a
#
_entry.id   ed28afba07789987e26350f074f2373a
#
_cell.length_a   1.000
_cell.length_b   1.000
_cell.length_c   1.000
_cell.angle_alpha   90.00
_cell.angle_beta   90.00
_cell.angle_gamma   90.00
#
_symmetry.space_group_name_H-M   'P 1'
#
loop_
_entity.id
_entity.type
_entity.pdbx_description
1 polymer ?
#
loop_
_entity_poly.entity_id
_entity_poly.type
_entity_poly.pdbx_seq_one_letter_code
_entity_poly.pdbx_strand_id
1 'polypeptide(L)'
;PDSNDQERLGALYSLSQLAYINENYRKSVDYLLQWFDLEEVPSSDAYALLSMTYYQLEDFVSSQQNIDIAIEMQEARDIPIKVAVLDEEGNETGEMIETGETVKGVAKENHYLLKMALYSELKMDLYVLPIVEKLAQNYPKKKYWTQLSALYGQEDRQLDQMGALEAAYDDGLLDKQREFTALSQLLFMFENPRKAAKVIEDGINQGIVKKEEKTLKAAAQYWHSSRELERAKPYYKKAANVAKEGELYIFLGQVHFGLDEFSEAEAAIRAGIKKGKLKDEAAAHMLLGQINFENQKWENAIAS
;
A
#
# COMPACT_ATOMS: atom_id res chain seq x y z
N PRO A 1 24.53 -33.65 27.16
CA PRO A 1 24.36 -33.17 28.54
C PRO A 1 23.78 -34.32 29.40
N ASP A 2 24.30 -34.48 30.60
CA ASP A 2 23.78 -35.42 31.58
C ASP A 2 22.31 -35.05 31.94
N SER A 3 21.52 -36.00 32.48
CA SER A 3 20.11 -35.73 32.83
C SER A 3 19.95 -34.54 33.79
N ASN A 4 20.96 -34.29 34.63
CA ASN A 4 21.03 -33.14 35.52
C ASN A 4 21.22 -31.80 34.76
N ASP A 5 21.96 -31.80 33.68
CA ASP A 5 22.15 -30.59 32.85
C ASP A 5 20.90 -30.25 32.06
N GLN A 6 20.13 -31.21 31.58
CA GLN A 6 18.85 -30.95 30.90
C GLN A 6 17.80 -30.37 31.86
N GLU A 7 17.71 -30.91 33.10
CA GLU A 7 16.81 -30.35 34.12
C GLU A 7 17.22 -28.89 34.48
N ARG A 8 18.54 -28.65 34.60
CA ARG A 8 19.08 -27.30 34.87
C ARG A 8 18.82 -26.34 33.74
N LEU A 9 19.02 -26.74 32.48
CA LEU A 9 18.65 -25.94 31.30
C LEU A 9 17.18 -25.57 31.29
N GLY A 10 16.28 -26.55 31.48
CA GLY A 10 14.85 -26.30 31.55
C GLY A 10 14.47 -25.33 32.68
N ALA A 11 15.09 -25.49 33.87
CA ALA A 11 14.86 -24.61 35.00
C ALA A 11 15.33 -23.17 34.75
N LEU A 12 16.54 -22.99 34.22
CA LEU A 12 17.11 -21.67 33.93
C LEU A 12 16.28 -20.90 32.92
N TYR A 13 15.86 -21.58 31.83
CA TYR A 13 15.01 -20.95 30.82
C TYR A 13 13.66 -20.54 31.37
N SER A 14 13.00 -21.43 32.15
CA SER A 14 11.71 -21.14 32.80
C SER A 14 11.83 -20.01 33.82
N LEU A 15 12.92 -19.98 34.61
CA LEU A 15 13.19 -18.91 35.58
C LEU A 15 13.44 -17.57 34.87
N SER A 16 14.11 -17.57 33.71
CA SER A 16 14.32 -16.35 32.93
C SER A 16 13.01 -15.77 32.43
N GLN A 17 12.12 -16.63 31.88
CA GLN A 17 10.79 -16.21 31.43
C GLN A 17 9.93 -15.66 32.59
N LEU A 18 9.95 -16.36 33.72
CA LEU A 18 9.21 -15.93 34.92
C LEU A 18 9.75 -14.59 35.45
N ALA A 19 11.08 -14.43 35.47
CA ALA A 19 11.71 -13.18 35.88
C ALA A 19 11.33 -12.03 34.91
N TYR A 20 11.29 -12.27 33.61
CA TYR A 20 10.83 -11.31 32.62
C TYR A 20 9.37 -10.89 32.84
N ILE A 21 8.46 -11.86 33.02
CA ILE A 21 7.03 -11.60 33.28
C ILE A 21 6.83 -10.78 34.58
N ASN A 22 7.66 -11.03 35.60
CA ASN A 22 7.63 -10.28 36.84
C ASN A 22 8.47 -8.98 36.81
N GLU A 23 8.82 -8.50 35.62
CA GLU A 23 9.58 -7.26 35.41
C GLU A 23 10.97 -7.22 36.08
N ASN A 24 11.48 -8.38 36.49
CA ASN A 24 12.81 -8.50 37.09
C ASN A 24 13.84 -8.77 35.97
N TYR A 25 14.01 -7.79 35.10
CA TYR A 25 14.80 -7.94 33.87
C TYR A 25 16.28 -8.28 34.12
N ARG A 26 16.89 -7.77 35.18
CA ARG A 26 18.28 -8.11 35.53
C ARG A 26 18.44 -9.59 35.84
N LYS A 27 17.54 -10.17 36.64
CA LYS A 27 17.54 -11.60 36.92
C LYS A 27 17.21 -12.44 35.69
N SER A 28 16.35 -11.94 34.82
CA SER A 28 16.06 -12.61 33.54
C SER A 28 17.32 -12.73 32.68
N VAL A 29 18.11 -11.64 32.57
CA VAL A 29 19.41 -11.69 31.87
C VAL A 29 20.34 -12.66 32.55
N ASP A 30 20.50 -12.60 33.88
CA ASP A 30 21.43 -13.50 34.63
C ASP A 30 21.09 -14.97 34.40
N TYR A 31 19.80 -15.35 34.38
CA TYR A 31 19.39 -16.73 34.13
C TYR A 31 19.59 -17.11 32.65
N LEU A 32 19.31 -16.20 31.70
CA LEU A 32 19.54 -16.46 30.28
C LEU A 32 21.04 -16.64 29.99
N LEU A 33 21.93 -15.80 30.53
CA LEU A 33 23.34 -15.94 30.30
C LEU A 33 23.87 -17.27 30.85
N GLN A 34 23.46 -17.70 32.06
CA GLN A 34 23.79 -19.02 32.59
C GLN A 34 23.21 -20.14 31.70
N TRP A 35 22.04 -19.97 31.11
CA TRP A 35 21.48 -20.92 30.17
C TRP A 35 22.32 -20.99 28.89
N PHE A 36 22.70 -19.85 28.32
CA PHE A 36 23.56 -19.79 27.13
C PHE A 36 24.93 -20.41 27.34
N ASP A 37 25.48 -20.36 28.56
CA ASP A 37 26.74 -21.01 28.89
C ASP A 37 26.66 -22.54 28.88
N LEU A 38 25.47 -23.11 29.05
CA LEU A 38 25.22 -24.55 29.12
C LEU A 38 24.61 -25.12 27.83
N GLU A 39 23.91 -24.31 27.05
CA GLU A 39 23.22 -24.75 25.85
C GLU A 39 24.18 -24.74 24.65
N GLU A 40 24.40 -25.92 24.04
CA GLU A 40 25.30 -26.05 22.90
C GLU A 40 24.73 -25.41 21.61
N VAL A 41 23.42 -25.43 21.45
CA VAL A 41 22.70 -24.92 20.25
C VAL A 41 21.57 -24.02 20.66
N PRO A 42 21.86 -22.77 21.06
CA PRO A 42 20.83 -21.84 21.47
C PRO A 42 19.76 -21.58 20.40
N SER A 43 18.51 -21.49 20.81
CA SER A 43 17.40 -21.26 19.89
C SER A 43 17.23 -19.77 19.55
N SER A 44 16.64 -19.49 18.38
CA SER A 44 16.27 -18.11 18.01
C SER A 44 15.32 -17.45 19.03
N ASP A 45 14.47 -18.24 19.70
CA ASP A 45 13.56 -17.72 20.72
C ASP A 45 14.29 -17.29 22.01
N ALA A 46 15.40 -17.97 22.35
CA ALA A 46 16.24 -17.58 23.49
C ALA A 46 16.94 -16.23 23.21
N TYR A 47 17.52 -16.07 22.02
CA TYR A 47 18.09 -14.78 21.60
C TYR A 47 17.05 -13.66 21.57
N ALA A 48 15.84 -13.96 21.08
CA ALA A 48 14.76 -12.97 21.08
C ALA A 48 14.34 -12.57 22.50
N LEU A 49 14.25 -13.53 23.45
CA LEU A 49 13.95 -13.23 24.84
C LEU A 49 15.06 -12.40 25.51
N LEU A 50 16.32 -12.73 25.24
CA LEU A 50 17.46 -11.94 25.74
C LEU A 50 17.44 -10.52 25.18
N SER A 51 17.15 -10.38 23.89
CA SER A 51 16.99 -9.08 23.26
C SER A 51 15.86 -8.25 23.89
N MET A 52 14.65 -8.84 24.06
CA MET A 52 13.53 -8.17 24.71
C MET A 52 13.89 -7.75 26.15
N THR A 53 14.65 -8.57 26.85
CA THR A 53 15.08 -8.28 28.24
C THR A 53 16.06 -7.11 28.29
N TYR A 54 17.04 -7.07 27.36
CA TYR A 54 17.94 -5.93 27.23
C TYR A 54 17.22 -4.65 26.80
N TYR A 55 16.21 -4.74 25.93
CA TYR A 55 15.39 -3.59 25.57
C TYR A 55 14.73 -2.95 26.79
N GLN A 56 14.16 -3.77 27.70
CA GLN A 56 13.55 -3.27 28.95
C GLN A 56 14.58 -2.65 29.92
N LEU A 57 15.85 -3.04 29.80
CA LEU A 57 16.95 -2.44 30.57
C LEU A 57 17.58 -1.23 29.87
N GLU A 58 17.02 -0.81 28.73
CA GLU A 58 17.54 0.28 27.89
C GLU A 58 18.98 0.02 27.34
N ASP A 59 19.43 -1.23 27.40
CA ASP A 59 20.64 -1.65 26.70
C ASP A 59 20.31 -2.01 25.24
N PHE A 60 20.09 -0.98 24.45
CA PHE A 60 19.65 -1.11 23.06
C PHE A 60 20.71 -1.76 22.16
N VAL A 61 21.99 -1.61 22.48
CA VAL A 61 23.08 -2.22 21.71
C VAL A 61 23.07 -3.74 21.87
N SER A 62 23.05 -4.22 23.11
CA SER A 62 22.97 -5.67 23.39
C SER A 62 21.64 -6.24 22.88
N SER A 63 20.55 -5.50 23.00
CA SER A 63 19.25 -5.88 22.47
C SER A 63 19.30 -6.06 20.94
N GLN A 64 19.88 -5.11 20.20
CA GLN A 64 20.03 -5.20 18.75
C GLN A 64 20.85 -6.41 18.32
N GLN A 65 21.99 -6.64 18.94
CA GLN A 65 22.85 -7.79 18.62
C GLN A 65 22.10 -9.13 18.73
N ASN A 66 21.31 -9.29 19.79
CA ASN A 66 20.58 -10.52 20.03
C ASN A 66 19.35 -10.68 19.10
N ILE A 67 18.63 -9.60 18.76
CA ILE A 67 17.53 -9.71 17.83
C ILE A 67 18.02 -9.97 16.39
N ASP A 68 19.19 -9.44 16.04
CA ASP A 68 19.79 -9.70 14.72
C ASP A 68 20.11 -11.19 14.57
N ILE A 69 20.71 -11.82 15.58
CA ILE A 69 20.97 -13.27 15.60
C ILE A 69 19.66 -14.05 15.50
N ALA A 70 18.64 -13.68 16.29
CA ALA A 70 17.34 -14.37 16.28
C ALA A 70 16.68 -14.34 14.90
N ILE A 71 16.72 -13.20 14.22
CA ILE A 71 16.16 -13.01 12.88
C ILE A 71 16.96 -13.82 11.87
N GLU A 72 18.29 -13.70 11.87
CA GLU A 72 19.16 -14.40 10.94
C GLU A 72 18.98 -15.92 11.03
N MET A 73 18.92 -16.48 12.24
CA MET A 73 18.65 -17.90 12.46
C MET A 73 17.33 -18.36 11.88
N GLN A 74 16.28 -17.54 11.91
CA GLN A 74 14.97 -17.87 11.36
C GLN A 74 14.96 -17.76 9.84
N GLU A 75 15.56 -16.71 9.28
CA GLU A 75 15.65 -16.48 7.84
C GLU A 75 16.60 -17.46 7.14
N ALA A 76 17.62 -17.97 7.83
CA ALA A 76 18.55 -18.95 7.28
C ALA A 76 17.95 -20.35 7.07
N ARG A 77 16.81 -20.65 7.72
CA ARG A 77 16.18 -21.98 7.62
C ARG A 77 15.66 -22.23 6.21
N ASP A 78 15.86 -23.45 5.72
CA ASP A 78 15.20 -23.95 4.53
C ASP A 78 13.95 -24.72 4.94
N ILE A 79 12.80 -24.24 4.51
CA ILE A 79 11.49 -24.82 4.84
C ILE A 79 11.00 -25.60 3.62
N PRO A 80 10.75 -26.92 3.73
CA PRO A 80 10.24 -27.71 2.63
C PRO A 80 8.87 -27.22 2.16
N ILE A 81 8.70 -27.07 0.85
CA ILE A 81 7.41 -26.76 0.26
C ILE A 81 6.56 -28.03 0.26
N LYS A 82 5.37 -27.94 0.85
CA LYS A 82 4.39 -29.02 0.89
C LYS A 82 3.17 -28.64 0.06
N VAL A 83 2.66 -29.57 -0.72
CA VAL A 83 1.43 -29.41 -1.51
C VAL A 83 0.39 -30.40 -1.05
N ALA A 84 -0.88 -30.02 -1.11
CA ALA A 84 -1.98 -30.90 -0.78
C ALA A 84 -2.08 -32.02 -1.82
N VAL A 85 -2.34 -33.24 -1.36
CA VAL A 85 -2.68 -34.37 -2.23
C VAL A 85 -4.15 -34.24 -2.62
N LEU A 86 -4.43 -34.31 -3.92
CA LEU A 86 -5.80 -34.26 -4.43
C LEU A 86 -6.26 -35.70 -4.73
N ASP A 87 -7.54 -36.01 -4.51
CA ASP A 87 -8.18 -37.22 -4.94
C ASP A 87 -8.46 -37.23 -6.47
N GLU A 88 -9.03 -38.31 -6.99
CA GLU A 88 -9.36 -38.42 -8.42
C GLU A 88 -10.43 -37.40 -8.89
N GLU A 89 -11.16 -36.80 -7.96
CA GLU A 89 -12.20 -35.79 -8.21
C GLU A 89 -11.64 -34.37 -8.09
N GLY A 90 -10.36 -34.20 -7.68
CA GLY A 90 -9.69 -32.92 -7.52
C GLY A 90 -9.91 -32.25 -6.15
N ASN A 91 -10.44 -32.95 -5.15
CA ASN A 91 -10.60 -32.44 -3.79
C ASN A 91 -9.34 -32.76 -2.95
N GLU A 92 -9.05 -31.87 -1.98
CA GLU A 92 -7.94 -32.10 -1.05
C GLU A 92 -8.22 -33.31 -0.14
N THR A 93 -7.30 -34.27 -0.09
CA THR A 93 -7.40 -35.47 0.76
C THR A 93 -7.07 -35.18 2.23
N GLY A 94 -6.49 -34.01 2.52
CA GLY A 94 -5.93 -33.66 3.83
C GLY A 94 -4.49 -34.14 4.04
N GLU A 95 -3.92 -34.87 3.09
CA GLU A 95 -2.51 -35.26 3.10
C GLU A 95 -1.65 -34.19 2.42
N MET A 96 -0.41 -34.03 2.91
CA MET A 96 0.57 -33.08 2.36
C MET A 96 1.83 -33.84 1.96
N ILE A 97 2.32 -33.62 0.76
CA ILE A 97 3.58 -34.19 0.27
C ILE A 97 4.61 -33.09 0.04
N GLU A 98 5.87 -33.39 0.33
CA GLU A 98 6.99 -32.46 0.06
C GLU A 98 7.33 -32.49 -1.43
N THR A 99 7.46 -31.31 -2.02
CA THR A 99 7.79 -31.16 -3.46
C THR A 99 9.27 -31.42 -3.76
N GLY A 100 10.12 -31.47 -2.72
CA GLY A 100 11.57 -31.47 -2.85
C GLY A 100 12.18 -30.07 -3.00
N GLU A 101 11.37 -29.04 -3.10
CA GLU A 101 11.79 -27.64 -3.12
C GLU A 101 11.71 -27.04 -1.71
N THR A 102 12.50 -25.99 -1.46
CA THR A 102 12.50 -25.26 -0.19
C THR A 102 12.32 -23.78 -0.43
N VAL A 103 11.73 -23.09 0.56
CA VAL A 103 11.72 -21.63 0.66
C VAL A 103 12.50 -21.20 1.89
N LYS A 104 13.06 -20.00 1.85
CA LYS A 104 13.70 -19.42 3.04
C LYS A 104 12.69 -19.14 4.14
N GLY A 105 13.10 -19.37 5.37
CA GLY A 105 12.30 -19.05 6.54
C GLY A 105 12.07 -17.55 6.68
N VAL A 106 11.04 -17.22 7.44
CA VAL A 106 10.67 -15.84 7.76
C VAL A 106 10.77 -15.66 9.27
N ALA A 107 11.38 -14.57 9.71
CA ALA A 107 11.44 -14.27 11.14
C ALA A 107 10.03 -13.84 11.64
N LYS A 108 9.76 -14.07 12.93
CA LYS A 108 8.48 -13.70 13.54
C LYS A 108 8.23 -12.18 13.43
N GLU A 109 6.97 -11.80 13.22
CA GLU A 109 6.57 -10.38 13.07
C GLU A 109 7.08 -9.52 14.24
N ASN A 110 6.95 -10.01 15.48
CA ASN A 110 7.38 -9.28 16.67
C ASN A 110 8.90 -9.06 16.73
N HIS A 111 9.73 -9.92 16.10
CA HIS A 111 11.16 -9.73 16.01
C HIS A 111 11.52 -8.56 15.10
N TYR A 112 10.88 -8.46 13.93
CA TYR A 112 11.03 -7.29 13.05
C TYR A 112 10.55 -6.00 13.72
N LEU A 113 9.42 -6.06 14.48
CA LEU A 113 8.91 -4.91 15.20
C LEU A 113 9.87 -4.45 16.30
N LEU A 114 10.47 -5.38 17.05
CA LEU A 114 11.48 -5.04 18.04
C LEU A 114 12.72 -4.42 17.38
N LYS A 115 13.18 -5.00 16.28
CA LYS A 115 14.32 -4.44 15.52
C LYS A 115 14.02 -3.03 15.03
N MET A 116 12.81 -2.78 14.52
CA MET A 116 12.38 -1.45 14.09
C MET A 116 12.35 -0.45 15.25
N ALA A 117 11.85 -0.86 16.43
CA ALA A 117 11.86 -0.01 17.64
C ALA A 117 13.30 0.32 18.06
N LEU A 118 14.21 -0.66 18.06
CA LEU A 118 15.62 -0.47 18.35
C LEU A 118 16.29 0.53 17.41
N TYR A 119 16.00 0.47 16.12
CA TYR A 119 16.53 1.46 15.17
C TYR A 119 16.04 2.89 15.46
N SER A 120 14.81 3.03 15.94
CA SER A 120 14.30 4.33 16.39
C SER A 120 15.05 4.83 17.64
N GLU A 121 15.25 3.98 18.66
CA GLU A 121 15.99 4.34 19.88
C GLU A 121 17.47 4.68 19.60
N LEU A 122 18.09 3.94 18.70
CA LEU A 122 19.48 4.14 18.29
C LEU A 122 19.66 5.24 17.24
N LYS A 123 18.57 5.91 16.81
CA LYS A 123 18.55 6.95 15.74
C LYS A 123 19.13 6.44 14.42
N MET A 124 18.82 5.21 14.09
CA MET A 124 19.26 4.52 12.87
C MET A 124 18.17 4.48 11.82
N ASP A 125 17.51 5.61 11.55
CA ASP A 125 16.31 5.73 10.71
C ASP A 125 16.50 5.15 9.29
N LEU A 126 17.71 5.25 8.74
CA LEU A 126 18.05 4.69 7.42
C LEU A 126 17.86 3.17 7.32
N TYR A 127 17.90 2.46 8.44
CA TYR A 127 17.76 1.00 8.48
C TYR A 127 16.31 0.53 8.69
N VAL A 128 15.37 1.46 8.89
CA VAL A 128 13.96 1.14 9.11
C VAL A 128 13.30 0.63 7.82
N LEU A 129 13.59 1.25 6.68
CA LEU A 129 12.97 0.91 5.39
C LEU A 129 13.08 -0.58 5.04
N PRO A 130 14.28 -1.24 5.05
CA PRO A 130 14.38 -2.67 4.74
C PRO A 130 13.59 -3.58 5.69
N ILE A 131 13.37 -3.16 6.93
CA ILE A 131 12.56 -3.95 7.88
C ILE A 131 11.08 -3.82 7.55
N VAL A 132 10.63 -2.62 7.17
CA VAL A 132 9.24 -2.40 6.76
C VAL A 132 8.94 -3.13 5.45
N GLU A 133 9.89 -3.20 4.51
CA GLU A 133 9.79 -4.02 3.30
C GLU A 133 9.55 -5.50 3.65
N LYS A 134 10.36 -6.08 4.53
CA LYS A 134 10.18 -7.46 5.02
C LYS A 134 8.83 -7.66 5.71
N LEU A 135 8.41 -6.69 6.54
CA LEU A 135 7.10 -6.73 7.21
C LEU A 135 5.93 -6.68 6.21
N ALA A 136 6.01 -5.82 5.19
CA ALA A 136 4.97 -5.72 4.18
C ALA A 136 4.85 -6.99 3.33
N GLN A 137 6.00 -7.57 2.94
CA GLN A 137 6.06 -8.78 2.12
C GLN A 137 5.59 -10.04 2.86
N ASN A 138 6.04 -10.23 4.11
CA ASN A 138 5.80 -11.46 4.85
C ASN A 138 4.55 -11.41 5.75
N TYR A 139 4.10 -10.21 6.09
CA TYR A 139 2.93 -9.94 6.94
C TYR A 139 2.07 -8.86 6.30
N PRO A 140 1.35 -9.15 5.19
CA PRO A 140 0.66 -8.15 4.38
C PRO A 140 -0.49 -7.50 5.14
N LYS A 141 -0.16 -6.56 6.00
CA LYS A 141 -1.10 -5.75 6.78
C LYS A 141 -1.07 -4.31 6.28
N LYS A 142 -2.23 -3.67 6.22
CA LYS A 142 -2.38 -2.27 5.80
C LYS A 142 -1.32 -1.35 6.40
N LYS A 143 -1.06 -1.47 7.72
CA LYS A 143 -0.12 -0.60 8.44
C LYS A 143 1.29 -0.61 7.83
N TYR A 144 1.76 -1.77 7.34
CA TYR A 144 3.09 -1.89 6.76
C TYR A 144 3.14 -1.31 5.35
N TRP A 145 2.14 -1.60 4.50
CA TRP A 145 2.07 -1.02 3.17
C TRP A 145 1.97 0.51 3.19
N THR A 146 1.16 1.06 4.11
CA THR A 146 1.03 2.52 4.24
C THR A 146 2.27 3.17 4.82
N GLN A 147 2.96 2.51 5.75
CA GLN A 147 4.25 2.98 6.27
C GLN A 147 5.33 2.91 5.20
N LEU A 148 5.39 1.82 4.44
CA LEU A 148 6.33 1.64 3.34
C LEU A 148 6.14 2.73 2.26
N SER A 149 4.90 2.98 1.86
CA SER A 149 4.58 4.07 0.94
C SER A 149 5.02 5.44 1.48
N ALA A 150 4.87 5.70 2.79
CA ALA A 150 5.31 6.96 3.38
C ALA A 150 6.84 7.10 3.37
N LEU A 151 7.57 6.02 3.69
CA LEU A 151 9.03 6.00 3.68
C LEU A 151 9.58 6.21 2.26
N TYR A 152 9.04 5.52 1.27
CA TYR A 152 9.43 5.72 -0.12
C TYR A 152 9.15 7.15 -0.61
N GLY A 153 8.02 7.74 -0.17
CA GLY A 153 7.70 9.14 -0.47
C GLY A 153 8.69 10.14 0.15
N GLN A 154 9.23 9.85 1.35
CA GLN A 154 10.25 10.67 2.00
C GLN A 154 11.60 10.59 1.27
N GLU A 155 11.90 9.46 0.66
CA GLU A 155 13.13 9.23 -0.13
C GLU A 155 12.97 9.65 -1.60
N ASP A 156 11.85 10.27 -1.99
CA ASP A 156 11.51 10.65 -3.37
C ASP A 156 11.46 9.44 -4.36
N ARG A 157 11.24 8.25 -3.83
CA ARG A 157 11.10 6.99 -4.56
C ARG A 157 9.64 6.77 -4.98
N GLN A 158 9.13 7.63 -5.83
CA GLN A 158 7.70 7.69 -6.17
C GLN A 158 7.17 6.44 -6.87
N LEU A 159 8.00 5.73 -7.64
CA LEU A 159 7.61 4.47 -8.29
C LEU A 159 7.39 3.36 -7.24
N ASP A 160 8.31 3.25 -6.27
CA ASP A 160 8.19 2.29 -5.17
C ASP A 160 7.02 2.66 -4.24
N GLN A 161 6.80 3.96 -4.01
CA GLN A 161 5.65 4.48 -3.29
C GLN A 161 4.34 4.04 -3.94
N MET A 162 4.24 4.16 -5.28
CA MET A 162 3.10 3.70 -6.06
C MET A 162 2.91 2.19 -5.90
N GLY A 163 3.99 1.40 -6.05
CA GLY A 163 3.93 -0.06 -5.90
C GLY A 163 3.43 -0.52 -4.53
N ALA A 164 3.86 0.14 -3.45
CA ALA A 164 3.40 -0.16 -2.11
C ALA A 164 1.89 0.13 -1.91
N LEU A 165 1.39 1.25 -2.46
CA LEU A 165 -0.04 1.57 -2.42
C LEU A 165 -0.85 0.66 -3.34
N GLU A 166 -0.28 0.27 -4.48
CA GLU A 166 -0.92 -0.64 -5.43
C GLU A 166 -1.10 -2.04 -4.82
N ALA A 167 -0.07 -2.57 -4.16
CA ALA A 167 -0.18 -3.83 -3.42
C ALA A 167 -1.28 -3.76 -2.35
N ALA A 168 -1.32 -2.68 -1.57
CA ALA A 168 -2.37 -2.47 -0.58
C ALA A 168 -3.78 -2.36 -1.21
N TYR A 169 -3.89 -1.77 -2.40
CA TYR A 169 -5.15 -1.68 -3.13
C TYR A 169 -5.60 -3.04 -3.66
N ASP A 170 -4.70 -3.81 -4.27
CA ASP A 170 -5.00 -5.13 -4.84
C ASP A 170 -5.41 -6.14 -3.74
N ASP A 171 -4.87 -6.00 -2.52
CA ASP A 171 -5.27 -6.75 -1.33
C ASP A 171 -6.57 -6.21 -0.66
N GLY A 172 -7.18 -5.15 -1.19
CA GLY A 172 -8.39 -4.55 -0.63
C GLY A 172 -8.19 -3.85 0.73
N LEU A 173 -6.98 -3.44 1.06
CA LEU A 173 -6.61 -2.88 2.36
C LEU A 173 -6.80 -1.36 2.45
N LEU A 174 -7.03 -0.66 1.33
CA LEU A 174 -7.23 0.79 1.35
C LEU A 174 -8.62 1.15 1.89
N ASP A 175 -8.69 2.04 2.88
CA ASP A 175 -9.94 2.47 3.50
C ASP A 175 -10.06 3.99 3.70
N LYS A 176 -9.10 4.78 3.17
CA LYS A 176 -9.09 6.24 3.31
C LYS A 176 -9.04 6.93 1.96
N GLN A 177 -9.82 7.99 1.81
CA GLN A 177 -9.84 8.82 0.59
C GLN A 177 -8.44 9.22 0.13
N ARG A 178 -7.56 9.63 1.06
CA ARG A 178 -6.20 10.07 0.73
C ARG A 178 -5.36 8.97 0.06
N GLU A 179 -5.58 7.71 0.41
CA GLU A 179 -4.85 6.57 -0.13
C GLU A 179 -5.25 6.30 -1.59
N PHE A 180 -6.57 6.26 -1.86
CA PHE A 180 -7.10 6.15 -3.23
C PHE A 180 -6.66 7.32 -4.12
N THR A 181 -6.72 8.55 -3.59
CA THR A 181 -6.33 9.74 -4.36
C THR A 181 -4.82 9.78 -4.62
N ALA A 182 -4.00 9.39 -3.65
CA ALA A 182 -2.55 9.31 -3.82
C ALA A 182 -2.17 8.25 -4.87
N LEU A 183 -2.71 7.04 -4.75
CA LEU A 183 -2.45 5.98 -5.72
C LEU A 183 -2.90 6.37 -7.12
N SER A 184 -4.13 6.88 -7.28
CA SER A 184 -4.64 7.30 -8.59
C SER A 184 -3.80 8.42 -9.22
N GLN A 185 -3.30 9.36 -8.41
CA GLN A 185 -2.45 10.44 -8.87
C GLN A 185 -1.07 9.92 -9.32
N LEU A 186 -0.45 9.01 -8.55
CA LEU A 186 0.82 8.39 -8.92
C LEU A 186 0.67 7.56 -10.20
N LEU A 187 -0.36 6.72 -10.29
CA LEU A 187 -0.65 5.96 -11.51
C LEU A 187 -0.83 6.84 -12.73
N PHE A 188 -1.52 7.98 -12.59
CA PHE A 188 -1.66 8.94 -13.69
C PHE A 188 -0.33 9.58 -14.08
N MET A 189 0.49 9.95 -13.09
CA MET A 189 1.81 10.53 -13.30
C MET A 189 2.77 9.55 -14.02
N PHE A 190 2.65 8.25 -13.73
CA PHE A 190 3.39 7.19 -14.40
C PHE A 190 2.67 6.61 -15.64
N GLU A 191 1.88 7.45 -16.30
CA GLU A 191 1.25 7.18 -17.60
C GLU A 191 0.32 5.95 -17.62
N ASN A 192 -0.31 5.63 -16.49
CA ASN A 192 -1.33 4.59 -16.40
C ASN A 192 -2.72 5.18 -16.09
N PRO A 193 -3.29 6.00 -17.00
CA PRO A 193 -4.54 6.72 -16.76
C PRO A 193 -5.74 5.79 -16.54
N ARG A 194 -5.75 4.62 -17.20
CA ARG A 194 -6.85 3.65 -17.07
C ARG A 194 -6.92 3.05 -15.67
N LYS A 195 -5.77 2.63 -15.11
CA LYS A 195 -5.71 2.11 -13.73
C LYS A 195 -5.96 3.22 -12.72
N ALA A 196 -5.44 4.43 -12.95
CA ALA A 196 -5.73 5.62 -12.13
C ALA A 196 -7.23 5.90 -12.03
N ALA A 197 -7.93 5.87 -13.19
CA ALA A 197 -9.38 6.07 -13.25
C ALA A 197 -10.14 4.97 -12.50
N LYS A 198 -9.73 3.71 -12.65
CA LYS A 198 -10.35 2.58 -11.96
C LYS A 198 -10.21 2.71 -10.45
N VAL A 199 -9.01 3.01 -9.94
CA VAL A 199 -8.76 3.17 -8.50
C VAL A 199 -9.65 4.27 -7.90
N ILE A 200 -9.71 5.45 -8.52
CA ILE A 200 -10.53 6.55 -7.98
C ILE A 200 -12.04 6.24 -8.08
N GLU A 201 -12.47 5.57 -9.16
CA GLU A 201 -13.86 5.13 -9.36
C GLU A 201 -14.27 4.09 -8.31
N ASP A 202 -13.42 3.10 -8.04
CA ASP A 202 -13.66 2.08 -7.01
C ASP A 202 -13.80 2.72 -5.63
N GLY A 203 -12.93 3.66 -5.28
CA GLY A 203 -13.06 4.42 -4.04
C GLY A 203 -14.35 5.24 -3.94
N ILE A 204 -14.81 5.81 -5.05
CA ILE A 204 -16.09 6.53 -5.13
C ILE A 204 -17.28 5.56 -4.96
N ASN A 205 -17.22 4.39 -5.61
CA ASN A 205 -18.29 3.39 -5.57
C ASN A 205 -18.41 2.73 -4.18
N GLN A 206 -17.30 2.53 -3.50
CA GLN A 206 -17.24 2.05 -2.11
C GLN A 206 -17.68 3.11 -1.09
N GLY A 207 -17.85 4.37 -1.50
CA GLY A 207 -18.20 5.47 -0.61
C GLY A 207 -17.04 6.00 0.24
N ILE A 208 -15.81 5.51 0.01
CA ILE A 208 -14.59 5.95 0.70
C ILE A 208 -14.16 7.32 0.17
N VAL A 209 -14.22 7.50 -1.15
CA VAL A 209 -13.90 8.76 -1.82
C VAL A 209 -15.17 9.58 -2.01
N LYS A 210 -15.18 10.80 -1.47
CA LYS A 210 -16.32 11.71 -1.59
C LYS A 210 -16.47 12.20 -3.02
N LYS A 211 -17.74 12.38 -3.45
CA LYS A 211 -18.10 12.90 -4.78
C LYS A 211 -18.00 14.43 -4.83
N GLU A 212 -16.80 14.95 -4.55
CA GLU A 212 -16.49 16.38 -4.61
C GLU A 212 -15.99 16.76 -6.02
N GLU A 213 -16.01 18.06 -6.35
CA GLU A 213 -15.53 18.57 -7.65
C GLU A 213 -14.16 18.00 -8.01
N LYS A 214 -13.20 18.04 -7.07
CA LYS A 214 -11.81 17.60 -7.30
C LYS A 214 -11.73 16.12 -7.67
N THR A 215 -12.41 15.26 -6.93
CA THR A 215 -12.37 13.80 -7.13
C THR A 215 -13.14 13.37 -8.37
N LEU A 216 -14.30 13.99 -8.65
CA LEU A 216 -15.06 13.77 -9.87
C LEU A 216 -14.30 14.24 -11.12
N LYS A 217 -13.63 15.39 -11.03
CA LYS A 217 -12.77 15.90 -12.12
C LYS A 217 -11.61 14.95 -12.39
N ALA A 218 -10.93 14.47 -11.33
CA ALA A 218 -9.82 13.53 -11.48
C ALA A 218 -10.28 12.23 -12.18
N ALA A 219 -11.39 11.63 -11.73
CA ALA A 219 -11.97 10.45 -12.38
C ALA A 219 -12.30 10.69 -13.86
N ALA A 220 -12.92 11.85 -14.16
CA ALA A 220 -13.24 12.24 -15.53
C ALA A 220 -11.97 12.39 -16.41
N GLN A 221 -10.96 13.09 -15.89
CA GLN A 221 -9.70 13.33 -16.60
C GLN A 221 -8.94 12.03 -16.88
N TYR A 222 -8.89 11.12 -15.91
CA TYR A 222 -8.18 9.85 -16.07
C TYR A 222 -8.88 8.95 -17.10
N TRP A 223 -10.21 8.85 -17.07
CA TRP A 223 -10.99 8.14 -18.11
C TRP A 223 -10.82 8.80 -19.47
N HIS A 224 -10.84 10.13 -19.55
CA HIS A 224 -10.63 10.87 -20.80
C HIS A 224 -9.23 10.60 -21.37
N SER A 225 -8.18 10.68 -20.54
CA SER A 225 -6.79 10.41 -20.94
C SER A 225 -6.58 8.95 -21.38
N SER A 226 -7.37 8.01 -20.86
CA SER A 226 -7.36 6.62 -21.32
C SER A 226 -8.21 6.38 -22.57
N ARG A 227 -8.80 7.45 -23.15
CA ARG A 227 -9.73 7.43 -24.32
C ARG A 227 -11.04 6.67 -24.06
N GLU A 228 -11.41 6.45 -22.82
CA GLU A 228 -12.68 5.85 -22.41
C GLU A 228 -13.75 6.95 -22.23
N LEU A 229 -14.09 7.62 -23.35
CA LEU A 229 -14.94 8.83 -23.32
C LEU A 229 -16.33 8.59 -22.72
N GLU A 230 -16.94 7.43 -23.01
CA GLU A 230 -18.23 7.04 -22.42
C GLU A 230 -18.15 6.94 -20.88
N ARG A 231 -17.01 6.52 -20.34
CA ARG A 231 -16.80 6.46 -18.88
C ARG A 231 -16.46 7.83 -18.30
N ALA A 232 -15.77 8.70 -19.04
CA ALA A 232 -15.45 10.07 -18.63
C ALA A 232 -16.70 10.96 -18.52
N LYS A 233 -17.62 10.81 -19.45
CA LYS A 233 -18.84 11.62 -19.62
C LYS A 233 -19.63 11.83 -18.32
N PRO A 234 -20.07 10.77 -17.59
CA PRO A 234 -20.86 10.94 -16.37
C PRO A 234 -20.09 11.64 -15.23
N TYR A 235 -18.77 11.48 -15.17
CA TYR A 235 -17.95 12.15 -14.17
C TYR A 235 -17.78 13.63 -14.48
N TYR A 236 -17.50 14.03 -15.74
CA TYR A 236 -17.49 15.44 -16.12
C TYR A 236 -18.83 16.11 -15.87
N LYS A 237 -19.94 15.45 -16.22
CA LYS A 237 -21.30 15.98 -15.97
C LYS A 237 -21.53 16.25 -14.48
N LYS A 238 -21.19 15.28 -13.62
CA LYS A 238 -21.31 15.46 -12.16
C LYS A 238 -20.39 16.55 -11.62
N ALA A 239 -19.14 16.59 -12.09
CA ALA A 239 -18.16 17.60 -11.68
C ALA A 239 -18.59 19.01 -12.11
N ALA A 240 -19.03 19.19 -13.37
CA ALA A 240 -19.50 20.46 -13.91
C ALA A 240 -20.72 21.03 -13.16
N ASN A 241 -21.61 20.14 -12.69
CA ASN A 241 -22.79 20.56 -11.93
C ASN A 241 -22.43 21.18 -10.56
N VAL A 242 -21.39 20.66 -9.90
CA VAL A 242 -20.97 21.15 -8.57
C VAL A 242 -19.89 22.22 -8.65
N ALA A 243 -19.18 22.35 -9.76
CA ALA A 243 -18.14 23.34 -9.98
C ALA A 243 -18.69 24.77 -9.97
N LYS A 244 -17.88 25.73 -9.52
CA LYS A 244 -18.22 27.15 -9.57
C LYS A 244 -17.91 27.80 -10.92
N GLU A 245 -17.08 27.17 -11.74
CA GLU A 245 -16.55 27.67 -13.01
C GLU A 245 -17.05 26.85 -14.20
N GLY A 246 -17.04 27.45 -15.37
CA GLY A 246 -17.58 26.84 -16.60
C GLY A 246 -16.65 25.81 -17.24
N GLU A 247 -15.39 25.77 -16.87
CA GLU A 247 -14.35 24.97 -17.51
C GLU A 247 -14.70 23.47 -17.66
N LEU A 248 -15.31 22.88 -16.63
CA LEU A 248 -15.70 21.45 -16.67
C LEU A 248 -16.84 21.16 -17.66
N TYR A 249 -17.65 22.16 -17.99
CA TYR A 249 -18.62 22.04 -19.08
C TYR A 249 -17.95 22.06 -20.45
N ILE A 250 -16.84 22.79 -20.60
CA ILE A 250 -16.04 22.75 -21.83
C ILE A 250 -15.46 21.36 -22.04
N PHE A 251 -14.85 20.75 -21.01
CA PHE A 251 -14.37 19.36 -21.09
C PHE A 251 -15.51 18.36 -21.36
N LEU A 252 -16.69 18.56 -20.77
CA LEU A 252 -17.87 17.74 -21.08
C LEU A 252 -18.26 17.87 -22.56
N GLY A 253 -18.24 19.09 -23.10
CA GLY A 253 -18.51 19.35 -24.51
C GLY A 253 -17.48 18.68 -25.44
N GLN A 254 -16.21 18.70 -25.08
CA GLN A 254 -15.14 17.95 -25.82
C GLN A 254 -15.40 16.44 -25.83
N VAL A 255 -15.84 15.89 -24.68
CA VAL A 255 -16.18 14.45 -24.60
C VAL A 255 -17.37 14.12 -25.49
N HIS A 256 -18.46 14.91 -25.43
CA HIS A 256 -19.62 14.73 -26.31
C HIS A 256 -19.23 14.87 -27.80
N PHE A 257 -18.37 15.85 -28.13
CA PHE A 257 -17.86 16.02 -29.50
C PHE A 257 -17.07 14.79 -29.96
N GLY A 258 -16.19 14.25 -29.11
CA GLY A 258 -15.42 13.04 -29.41
C GLY A 258 -16.28 11.76 -29.53
N LEU A 259 -17.54 11.82 -29.13
CA LEU A 259 -18.54 10.75 -29.26
C LEU A 259 -19.55 11.02 -30.38
N ASP A 260 -19.32 12.04 -31.23
CA ASP A 260 -20.24 12.50 -32.29
C ASP A 260 -21.61 12.93 -31.77
N GLU A 261 -21.74 13.24 -30.49
CA GLU A 261 -22.97 13.74 -29.84
C GLU A 261 -22.99 15.28 -29.96
N PHE A 262 -23.10 15.79 -31.20
CA PHE A 262 -22.90 17.22 -31.51
C PHE A 262 -23.91 18.17 -30.81
N SER A 263 -25.16 17.76 -30.66
CA SER A 263 -26.16 18.56 -29.97
C SER A 263 -25.88 18.72 -28.49
N GLU A 264 -25.47 17.66 -27.83
CA GLU A 264 -25.07 17.64 -26.42
C GLU A 264 -23.74 18.39 -26.21
N ALA A 265 -22.81 18.27 -27.15
CA ALA A 265 -21.59 19.02 -27.17
C ALA A 265 -21.85 20.53 -27.22
N GLU A 266 -22.69 21.01 -28.16
CA GLU A 266 -23.12 22.42 -28.24
C GLU A 266 -23.74 22.90 -26.94
N ALA A 267 -24.67 22.14 -26.39
CA ALA A 267 -25.35 22.50 -25.16
C ALA A 267 -24.36 22.62 -23.97
N ALA A 268 -23.42 21.70 -23.85
CA ALA A 268 -22.39 21.72 -22.81
C ALA A 268 -21.45 22.92 -22.96
N ILE A 269 -20.94 23.21 -24.17
CA ILE A 269 -20.07 24.38 -24.40
C ILE A 269 -20.79 25.69 -24.09
N ARG A 270 -22.04 25.87 -24.56
CA ARG A 270 -22.86 27.06 -24.24
C ARG A 270 -23.06 27.21 -22.72
N ALA A 271 -23.33 26.10 -22.02
CA ALA A 271 -23.46 26.11 -20.55
C ALA A 271 -22.15 26.56 -19.87
N GLY A 272 -21.00 26.12 -20.37
CA GLY A 272 -19.68 26.52 -19.88
C GLY A 272 -19.42 28.02 -20.08
N ILE A 273 -19.66 28.54 -21.28
CA ILE A 273 -19.51 29.96 -21.63
C ILE A 273 -20.45 30.81 -20.75
N LYS A 274 -21.72 30.42 -20.64
CA LYS A 274 -22.71 31.11 -19.78
C LYS A 274 -22.28 31.15 -18.29
N LYS A 275 -21.68 30.06 -17.79
CA LYS A 275 -21.22 29.98 -16.40
C LYS A 275 -19.99 30.85 -16.17
N GLY A 276 -19.16 31.04 -17.20
CA GLY A 276 -18.01 31.94 -17.21
C GLY A 276 -16.80 31.41 -16.45
N LYS A 277 -15.82 32.28 -16.22
CA LYS A 277 -14.54 31.96 -15.62
C LYS A 277 -13.79 30.84 -16.34
N LEU A 278 -13.80 30.92 -17.67
CA LEU A 278 -13.05 30.03 -18.53
C LEU A 278 -11.57 30.44 -18.55
N LYS A 279 -10.68 29.50 -18.67
CA LYS A 279 -9.23 29.75 -18.85
C LYS A 279 -8.97 30.36 -20.23
N ASP A 280 -9.69 29.88 -21.22
CA ASP A 280 -9.61 30.35 -22.61
C ASP A 280 -11.02 30.38 -23.22
N GLU A 281 -11.64 31.59 -23.19
CA GLU A 281 -12.96 31.80 -23.73
C GLU A 281 -12.98 31.75 -25.26
N ALA A 282 -11.88 32.22 -25.89
CA ALA A 282 -11.75 32.17 -27.35
C ALA A 282 -11.70 30.71 -27.85
N ALA A 283 -10.95 29.86 -27.20
CA ALA A 283 -10.90 28.42 -27.52
C ALA A 283 -12.27 27.75 -27.36
N ALA A 284 -13.07 28.16 -26.35
CA ALA A 284 -14.42 27.65 -26.16
C ALA A 284 -15.35 28.07 -27.31
N HIS A 285 -15.24 29.30 -27.79
CA HIS A 285 -16.00 29.78 -28.96
C HIS A 285 -15.55 29.10 -30.25
N MET A 286 -14.25 28.90 -30.48
CA MET A 286 -13.75 28.14 -31.61
C MET A 286 -14.27 26.69 -31.64
N LEU A 287 -14.28 26.03 -30.49
CA LEU A 287 -14.84 24.67 -30.37
C LEU A 287 -16.33 24.68 -30.67
N LEU A 288 -17.08 25.68 -30.19
CA LEU A 288 -18.50 25.83 -30.50
C LEU A 288 -18.73 26.01 -32.01
N GLY A 289 -17.91 26.83 -32.69
CA GLY A 289 -17.94 26.99 -34.15
C GLY A 289 -17.71 25.66 -34.87
N GLN A 290 -16.69 24.91 -34.45
CA GLN A 290 -16.40 23.59 -35.01
C GLN A 290 -17.58 22.60 -34.82
N ILE A 291 -18.15 22.53 -33.60
CA ILE A 291 -19.29 21.67 -33.30
C ILE A 291 -20.50 22.05 -34.20
N ASN A 292 -20.78 23.34 -34.35
CA ASN A 292 -21.89 23.81 -35.22
C ASN A 292 -21.65 23.48 -36.69
N PHE A 293 -20.41 23.55 -37.15
CA PHE A 293 -20.04 23.16 -38.50
C PHE A 293 -20.30 21.66 -38.74
N GLU A 294 -19.84 20.78 -37.88
CA GLU A 294 -20.08 19.34 -37.98
C GLU A 294 -21.59 19.00 -37.86
N ASN A 295 -22.33 19.75 -37.07
CA ASN A 295 -23.77 19.60 -36.90
C ASN A 295 -24.59 20.26 -38.03
N GLN A 296 -23.92 20.71 -39.10
CA GLN A 296 -24.49 21.35 -40.28
C GLN A 296 -25.28 22.64 -39.98
N LYS A 297 -25.00 23.30 -38.86
CA LYS A 297 -25.60 24.58 -38.47
C LYS A 297 -24.71 25.75 -38.92
N TRP A 298 -24.60 25.96 -40.22
CA TRP A 298 -23.64 26.86 -40.85
C TRP A 298 -23.71 28.31 -40.35
N GLU A 299 -24.93 28.85 -40.20
CA GLU A 299 -25.12 30.22 -39.68
C GLU A 299 -24.61 30.35 -38.24
N ASN A 300 -24.84 29.36 -37.40
CA ASN A 300 -24.37 29.35 -36.02
C ASN A 300 -22.84 29.14 -35.97
N ALA A 301 -22.25 28.38 -36.90
CA ALA A 301 -20.81 28.19 -36.98
C ALA A 301 -20.06 29.50 -37.29
N ILE A 302 -20.67 30.36 -38.14
CA ILE A 302 -20.08 31.65 -38.48
C ILE A 302 -20.23 32.65 -37.32
N ALA A 303 -21.27 32.54 -36.51
CA ALA A 303 -21.57 33.45 -35.41
C ALA A 303 -20.88 33.06 -34.10
N SER A 304 -20.26 31.92 -34.04
CA SER A 304 -19.60 31.40 -32.82
C SER A 304 -18.18 31.90 -32.66
#